data_5bbb92ce79b73981bc48e3f89acdd852
#
_entry.id   5bbb92ce79b73981bc48e3f89acdd852
#
_cell.length_a   1.000
_cell.length_b   1.000
_cell.length_c   1.000
_cell.angle_alpha   90.00
_cell.angle_beta   90.00
_cell.angle_gamma   90.00
#
_symmetry.space_group_name_H-M   'P 1'
#
loop_
_entity.id
_entity.type
_entity.pdbx_description
1 polymer ?
#
loop_
_entity_poly.entity_id
_entity_poly.type
_entity_poly.pdbx_seq_one_letter_code
_entity_poly.pdbx_strand_id
1 'polypeptide(L)'
;GGNGGNGAAGGNGAIGGTGGAGGVPANQGGNSALGTQPVGGDGGDGGNGGTGGTGGRGGDGGSGGAGGASGWLMGNGGNGGNGGTGGSGGVGGNGGIGGDGAGGGNATSTSSIPFDAHGGNGGAGGDAGHGGTGGDGGDGGHAGTGGRGGLLAGQHANSGNGGGGGTGGAGGTHGTPGSGNAGGTGTGNADSTNGGPGSDGLGGDAFNGSRGTDGNPG
;
A
#
# COMPACT_ATOMS: atom_id res chain seq x y z
N GLY A 1 -23.34 10.90 -35.07
CA GLY A 1 -22.75 11.34 -33.81
C GLY A 1 -21.34 10.80 -33.66
N GLY A 2 -20.45 11.54 -33.02
CA GLY A 2 -19.11 11.06 -32.67
C GLY A 2 -19.15 10.17 -31.43
N ASN A 3 -18.19 9.24 -31.31
CA ASN A 3 -18.05 8.43 -30.10
C ASN A 3 -17.46 9.26 -28.97
N GLY A 4 -17.83 8.94 -27.74
CA GLY A 4 -17.20 9.49 -26.52
C GLY A 4 -15.75 9.03 -26.41
N GLY A 5 -14.88 9.88 -25.86
CA GLY A 5 -13.50 9.52 -25.56
C GLY A 5 -13.42 8.55 -24.35
N ASN A 6 -12.40 7.70 -24.32
CA ASN A 6 -12.17 6.82 -23.17
C ASN A 6 -11.65 7.63 -21.97
N GLY A 7 -11.98 7.18 -20.77
CA GLY A 7 -11.42 7.71 -19.53
C GLY A 7 -9.93 7.40 -19.39
N ALA A 8 -9.18 8.32 -18.77
CA ALA A 8 -7.79 8.09 -18.46
C ALA A 8 -7.61 7.10 -17.31
N ALA A 9 -6.50 6.35 -17.31
CA ALA A 9 -6.16 5.50 -16.16
C ALA A 9 -5.81 6.32 -14.92
N GLY A 10 -6.14 5.81 -13.73
CA GLY A 10 -5.73 6.38 -12.46
C GLY A 10 -4.22 6.25 -12.21
N GLY A 11 -3.64 7.21 -11.50
CA GLY A 11 -2.23 7.14 -11.09
C GLY A 11 -1.99 6.07 -10.03
N ASN A 12 -0.80 5.48 -10.01
CA ASN A 12 -0.42 4.51 -8.99
C ASN A 12 -0.19 5.18 -7.63
N GLY A 13 -0.46 4.46 -6.54
CA GLY A 13 -0.13 4.86 -5.18
C GLY A 13 1.37 4.91 -4.93
N ALA A 14 1.81 5.78 -4.01
CA ALA A 14 3.20 5.86 -3.60
C ALA A 14 3.58 4.68 -2.70
N ILE A 15 4.86 4.29 -2.71
CA ILE A 15 5.40 3.23 -1.84
C ILE A 15 5.50 3.78 -0.40
N GLY A 16 5.19 2.96 0.60
CA GLY A 16 5.35 3.30 2.02
C GLY A 16 6.82 3.48 2.41
N GLY A 17 7.08 4.38 3.37
CA GLY A 17 8.43 4.60 3.88
C GLY A 17 8.96 3.39 4.67
N THR A 18 10.29 3.26 4.77
CA THR A 18 10.93 2.23 5.62
C THR A 18 10.86 2.64 7.08
N GLY A 19 10.70 1.65 7.98
CA GLY A 19 10.81 1.84 9.43
C GLY A 19 12.23 2.20 9.85
N GLY A 20 12.38 2.98 10.92
CA GLY A 20 13.69 3.28 11.48
C GLY A 20 14.31 2.07 12.18
N ALA A 21 15.63 1.93 12.16
CA ALA A 21 16.32 0.92 12.97
C ALA A 21 16.19 1.20 14.46
N GLY A 22 16.18 0.16 15.30
CA GLY A 22 16.18 0.28 16.75
C GLY A 22 17.42 0.97 17.30
N GLY A 23 17.27 1.68 18.42
CA GLY A 23 18.37 2.37 19.09
C GLY A 23 19.37 1.41 19.73
N VAL A 24 20.68 1.66 19.58
CA VAL A 24 21.72 0.82 20.16
C VAL A 24 21.86 1.11 21.66
N PRO A 25 21.74 0.11 22.56
CA PRO A 25 21.87 0.31 23.99
C PRO A 25 23.33 0.55 24.41
N ALA A 26 23.52 1.20 25.53
CA ALA A 26 24.83 1.32 26.13
C ALA A 26 25.31 -0.02 26.72
N ASN A 27 26.57 -0.38 26.45
CA ASN A 27 27.20 -1.48 27.13
C ASN A 27 27.52 -1.06 28.59
N GLN A 28 27.14 -1.89 29.55
CA GLN A 28 27.48 -1.67 30.98
C GLN A 28 28.69 -2.50 31.34
N GLY A 29 29.84 -1.81 31.52
CA GLY A 29 31.01 -2.41 32.17
C GLY A 29 31.09 -1.88 33.59
N GLY A 30 30.97 -2.73 34.59
CA GLY A 30 30.99 -2.31 35.99
C GLY A 30 32.09 -3.00 36.79
N ASN A 31 32.99 -2.18 37.40
CA ASN A 31 33.77 -2.61 38.53
C ASN A 31 32.88 -2.41 39.77
N SER A 32 32.10 -3.42 40.15
CA SER A 32 31.20 -3.26 41.29
C SER A 32 31.97 -3.42 42.60
N ALA A 33 32.65 -2.35 43.03
CA ALA A 33 33.18 -2.25 44.37
C ALA A 33 32.08 -2.18 45.46
N LEU A 34 30.81 -2.12 45.10
CA LEU A 34 29.67 -1.86 45.99
C LEU A 34 28.47 -2.81 45.79
N GLY A 35 28.63 -4.00 45.20
CA GLY A 35 27.60 -5.04 45.21
C GLY A 35 26.45 -4.84 44.21
N THR A 36 26.64 -4.03 43.19
CA THR A 36 25.66 -3.91 42.08
C THR A 36 26.08 -4.80 40.90
N GLN A 37 25.20 -5.66 40.49
CA GLN A 37 25.40 -6.51 39.28
C GLN A 37 25.36 -5.63 38.01
N PRO A 38 26.36 -5.73 37.12
CA PRO A 38 26.28 -5.03 35.84
C PRO A 38 25.19 -5.64 34.95
N VAL A 39 24.32 -4.81 34.42
CA VAL A 39 23.23 -5.20 33.51
C VAL A 39 23.37 -4.42 32.19
N GLY A 40 23.45 -5.13 31.09
CA GLY A 40 23.41 -4.51 29.75
C GLY A 40 22.03 -3.91 29.47
N GLY A 41 21.98 -2.78 28.79
CA GLY A 41 20.72 -2.19 28.36
C GLY A 41 20.04 -3.05 27.28
N ASP A 42 18.71 -3.09 27.26
CA ASP A 42 17.95 -3.74 26.19
C ASP A 42 18.11 -2.98 24.87
N GLY A 43 18.15 -3.71 23.75
CA GLY A 43 18.12 -3.14 22.43
C GLY A 43 16.78 -2.47 22.14
N GLY A 44 16.79 -1.34 21.45
CA GLY A 44 15.56 -0.70 20.99
C GLY A 44 14.87 -1.49 19.89
N ASP A 45 13.55 -1.45 19.86
CA ASP A 45 12.75 -2.07 18.79
C ASP A 45 12.88 -1.31 17.47
N GLY A 46 12.81 -2.02 16.36
CA GLY A 46 12.70 -1.45 15.02
C GLY A 46 11.35 -0.76 14.79
N GLY A 47 11.34 0.31 14.03
CA GLY A 47 10.10 1.00 13.66
C GLY A 47 9.31 0.21 12.60
N ASN A 48 7.99 0.32 12.61
CA ASN A 48 7.15 -0.32 11.59
C ASN A 48 7.32 0.34 10.22
N GLY A 49 7.17 -0.44 9.16
CA GLY A 49 7.13 0.05 7.80
C GLY A 49 5.89 0.92 7.55
N GLY A 50 6.03 1.95 6.74
CA GLY A 50 4.92 2.82 6.35
C GLY A 50 3.91 2.12 5.42
N THR A 51 2.65 2.51 5.49
CA THR A 51 1.60 2.01 4.58
C THR A 51 1.78 2.57 3.17
N GLY A 52 1.57 1.75 2.15
CA GLY A 52 1.53 2.18 0.75
C GLY A 52 0.35 3.12 0.46
N GLY A 53 0.54 4.05 -0.44
CA GLY A 53 -0.52 4.98 -0.87
C GLY A 53 -1.62 4.29 -1.66
N THR A 54 -2.83 4.82 -1.64
CA THR A 54 -3.94 4.33 -2.47
C THR A 54 -3.74 4.67 -3.95
N GLY A 55 -4.15 3.77 -4.85
CA GLY A 55 -4.21 4.06 -6.28
C GLY A 55 -5.26 5.11 -6.63
N GLY A 56 -5.01 5.94 -7.64
CA GLY A 56 -5.97 6.92 -8.11
C GLY A 56 -7.16 6.28 -8.84
N ARG A 57 -8.36 6.88 -8.76
CA ARG A 57 -9.52 6.46 -9.53
C ARG A 57 -9.29 6.66 -11.02
N GLY A 58 -9.76 5.74 -11.88
CA GLY A 58 -9.82 5.92 -13.32
C GLY A 58 -10.81 7.03 -13.72
N GLY A 59 -10.52 7.74 -14.80
CA GLY A 59 -11.43 8.75 -15.33
C GLY A 59 -12.66 8.15 -15.98
N ASP A 60 -13.78 8.83 -15.94
CA ASP A 60 -15.02 8.37 -16.56
C ASP A 60 -14.95 8.48 -18.10
N GLY A 61 -15.62 7.59 -18.81
CA GLY A 61 -15.76 7.63 -20.25
C GLY A 61 -16.62 8.81 -20.71
N GLY A 62 -16.25 9.44 -21.82
CA GLY A 62 -17.03 10.52 -22.41
C GLY A 62 -18.35 10.03 -23.01
N SER A 63 -19.41 10.82 -22.93
CA SER A 63 -20.70 10.50 -23.56
C SER A 63 -20.63 10.53 -25.09
N GLY A 64 -21.36 9.64 -25.75
CA GLY A 64 -21.52 9.63 -27.19
C GLY A 64 -22.28 10.88 -27.70
N GLY A 65 -21.87 11.41 -28.83
CA GLY A 65 -22.53 12.54 -29.44
C GLY A 65 -23.92 12.18 -30.00
N ALA A 66 -24.89 13.10 -29.93
CA ALA A 66 -26.20 12.91 -30.54
C ALA A 66 -26.08 12.77 -32.06
N GLY A 67 -26.91 11.93 -32.64
CA GLY A 67 -27.08 11.83 -34.09
C GLY A 67 -27.71 13.09 -34.67
N GLY A 68 -27.24 13.52 -35.83
CA GLY A 68 -27.83 14.67 -36.54
C GLY A 68 -29.27 14.42 -36.95
N ALA A 69 -30.14 15.43 -36.80
CA ALA A 69 -31.49 15.36 -37.40
C ALA A 69 -31.41 15.42 -38.92
N SER A 70 -32.37 14.76 -39.59
CA SER A 70 -32.53 14.89 -41.04
C SER A 70 -33.01 16.27 -41.45
N GLY A 71 -33.07 16.51 -42.78
CA GLY A 71 -33.78 17.67 -43.31
C GLY A 71 -35.26 17.66 -42.89
N TRP A 72 -35.86 18.87 -42.81
CA TRP A 72 -37.21 19.06 -42.29
C TRP A 72 -38.26 18.19 -42.96
N LEU A 73 -38.19 18.01 -44.29
CA LEU A 73 -39.25 17.34 -45.10
C LEU A 73 -38.95 15.85 -45.30
N MET A 74 -37.74 15.50 -45.66
CA MET A 74 -37.31 14.13 -45.99
C MET A 74 -35.88 13.88 -45.59
N GLY A 75 -35.57 12.64 -45.21
CA GLY A 75 -34.22 12.17 -44.90
C GLY A 75 -34.17 11.35 -43.59
N ASN A 76 -33.19 10.50 -43.47
CA ASN A 76 -32.98 9.70 -42.26
C ASN A 76 -32.17 10.48 -41.25
N GLY A 77 -32.48 10.32 -39.97
CA GLY A 77 -31.61 10.80 -38.87
C GLY A 77 -30.26 10.09 -38.86
N GLY A 78 -29.26 10.74 -38.35
CA GLY A 78 -27.94 10.13 -38.09
C GLY A 78 -27.91 9.33 -36.77
N ASN A 79 -27.19 8.21 -36.74
CA ASN A 79 -27.03 7.42 -35.50
C ASN A 79 -26.36 8.21 -34.38
N GLY A 80 -26.77 7.95 -33.13
CA GLY A 80 -26.06 8.40 -31.97
C GLY A 80 -24.65 7.76 -31.86
N GLY A 81 -23.70 8.46 -31.29
CA GLY A 81 -22.39 7.93 -31.03
C GLY A 81 -22.37 7.00 -29.79
N ASN A 82 -21.46 6.06 -29.71
CA ASN A 82 -21.25 5.24 -28.51
C ASN A 82 -20.61 6.05 -27.39
N GLY A 83 -20.95 5.71 -26.15
CA GLY A 83 -20.20 6.17 -24.97
C GLY A 83 -18.77 5.64 -24.97
N GLY A 84 -17.84 6.39 -24.42
CA GLY A 84 -16.46 5.94 -24.17
C GLY A 84 -16.38 4.99 -23.00
N THR A 85 -15.38 4.13 -22.97
CA THR A 85 -15.11 3.26 -21.80
C THR A 85 -14.50 4.06 -20.64
N GLY A 86 -14.81 3.68 -19.39
CA GLY A 86 -14.14 4.20 -18.22
C GLY A 86 -12.67 3.78 -18.18
N GLY A 87 -11.81 4.61 -17.59
CA GLY A 87 -10.41 4.31 -17.37
C GLY A 87 -10.21 3.31 -16.23
N SER A 88 -9.15 2.51 -16.25
CA SER A 88 -8.80 1.64 -15.14
C SER A 88 -8.33 2.43 -13.92
N GLY A 89 -8.59 1.92 -12.71
CA GLY A 89 -8.01 2.42 -11.47
C GLY A 89 -6.49 2.18 -11.42
N GLY A 90 -5.77 3.04 -10.71
CA GLY A 90 -4.35 2.90 -10.47
C GLY A 90 -4.04 1.78 -9.46
N VAL A 91 -2.85 1.21 -9.52
CA VAL A 91 -2.39 0.20 -8.55
C VAL A 91 -2.08 0.86 -7.21
N GLY A 92 -2.43 0.22 -6.08
CA GLY A 92 -2.00 0.64 -4.76
C GLY A 92 -0.48 0.56 -4.58
N GLY A 93 0.11 1.48 -3.82
CA GLY A 93 1.54 1.45 -3.51
C GLY A 93 1.90 0.28 -2.59
N ASN A 94 3.12 -0.25 -2.69
CA ASN A 94 3.58 -1.28 -1.79
C ASN A 94 3.83 -0.72 -0.39
N GLY A 95 3.67 -1.55 0.64
CA GLY A 95 4.05 -1.25 2.01
C GLY A 95 5.56 -1.10 2.18
N GLY A 96 5.98 -0.29 3.14
CA GLY A 96 7.38 -0.09 3.47
C GLY A 96 7.97 -1.25 4.28
N ILE A 97 9.30 -1.34 4.33
CA ILE A 97 10.03 -2.35 5.09
C ILE A 97 10.02 -1.97 6.57
N GLY A 98 9.80 -2.91 7.49
CA GLY A 98 10.01 -2.74 8.93
C GLY A 98 11.49 -2.58 9.26
N GLY A 99 11.83 -1.75 10.24
CA GLY A 99 13.20 -1.58 10.71
C GLY A 99 13.67 -2.77 11.55
N ASP A 100 14.96 -3.08 11.53
CA ASP A 100 15.51 -4.12 12.38
C ASP A 100 15.61 -3.65 13.84
N GLY A 101 15.44 -4.56 14.80
CA GLY A 101 15.72 -4.33 16.21
C GLY A 101 17.21 -4.10 16.46
N ALA A 102 17.58 -3.47 17.55
CA ALA A 102 18.98 -3.33 17.97
C ALA A 102 19.42 -4.51 18.84
N GLY A 103 20.70 -4.86 18.81
CA GLY A 103 21.27 -5.88 19.72
C GLY A 103 21.24 -5.42 21.18
N GLY A 104 21.07 -6.35 22.10
CA GLY A 104 21.20 -6.10 23.54
C GLY A 104 22.61 -5.69 23.94
N GLY A 105 22.74 -4.83 24.95
CA GLY A 105 24.02 -4.40 25.49
C GLY A 105 24.73 -5.51 26.28
N ASN A 106 26.07 -5.58 26.17
CA ASN A 106 26.86 -6.51 26.94
C ASN A 106 27.05 -6.00 28.36
N ALA A 107 27.17 -6.92 29.31
CA ALA A 107 27.55 -6.65 30.69
C ALA A 107 28.80 -7.47 31.06
N THR A 108 29.77 -6.85 31.73
CA THR A 108 30.99 -7.52 32.15
C THR A 108 31.30 -7.15 33.61
N SER A 109 31.47 -8.18 34.45
CA SER A 109 31.96 -8.01 35.81
C SER A 109 33.46 -8.23 35.82
N THR A 110 34.24 -7.21 36.24
CA THR A 110 35.70 -7.24 36.32
C THR A 110 36.19 -7.20 37.77
N SER A 111 35.30 -7.41 38.75
CA SER A 111 35.61 -7.37 40.15
C SER A 111 36.41 -8.62 40.60
N SER A 112 37.31 -8.45 41.56
CA SER A 112 38.00 -9.58 42.23
C SER A 112 37.03 -10.43 43.07
N ILE A 113 35.86 -9.92 43.44
CA ILE A 113 34.73 -10.70 43.95
C ILE A 113 33.75 -10.84 42.77
N PRO A 114 33.60 -12.07 42.22
CA PRO A 114 32.80 -12.21 41.03
C PRO A 114 31.33 -11.94 41.34
N PHE A 115 30.76 -10.97 40.63
CA PHE A 115 29.33 -10.73 40.59
C PHE A 115 28.77 -11.26 39.27
N ASP A 116 27.50 -11.63 39.30
CA ASP A 116 26.79 -12.01 38.08
C ASP A 116 26.64 -10.78 37.16
N ALA A 117 26.76 -10.99 35.87
CA ALA A 117 26.55 -9.99 34.84
C ALA A 117 25.44 -10.46 33.89
N HIS A 118 24.50 -9.61 33.66
CA HIS A 118 23.35 -9.95 32.79
C HIS A 118 23.37 -9.11 31.52
N GLY A 119 23.47 -9.77 30.36
CA GLY A 119 23.31 -9.10 29.05
C GLY A 119 21.89 -8.59 28.85
N GLY A 120 21.72 -7.45 28.18
CA GLY A 120 20.42 -6.92 27.82
C GLY A 120 19.77 -7.74 26.71
N ASN A 121 18.46 -7.74 26.62
CA ASN A 121 17.72 -8.40 25.53
C ASN A 121 17.93 -7.68 24.20
N GLY A 122 17.83 -8.43 23.10
CA GLY A 122 17.75 -7.86 21.75
C GLY A 122 16.40 -7.19 21.52
N GLY A 123 16.37 -6.11 20.74
CA GLY A 123 15.14 -5.45 20.31
C GLY A 123 14.39 -6.26 19.25
N ALA A 124 13.09 -6.17 19.25
CA ALA A 124 12.24 -6.77 18.22
C ALA A 124 12.37 -6.04 16.89
N GLY A 125 12.19 -6.75 15.78
CA GLY A 125 12.00 -6.15 14.45
C GLY A 125 10.66 -5.44 14.33
N GLY A 126 10.60 -4.37 13.54
CA GLY A 126 9.35 -3.66 13.23
C GLY A 126 8.48 -4.44 12.24
N ASP A 127 7.19 -4.28 12.32
CA ASP A 127 6.25 -4.91 11.40
C ASP A 127 6.40 -4.40 9.96
N ALA A 128 6.05 -5.23 8.99
CA ALA A 128 5.94 -4.83 7.60
C ALA A 128 4.86 -3.75 7.42
N GLY A 129 5.10 -2.80 6.54
CA GLY A 129 4.07 -1.84 6.14
C GLY A 129 2.97 -2.52 5.30
N HIS A 130 1.73 -2.09 5.47
CA HIS A 130 0.61 -2.55 4.66
C HIS A 130 0.70 -2.03 3.23
N GLY A 131 0.29 -2.85 2.25
CA GLY A 131 0.06 -2.40 0.89
C GLY A 131 -1.12 -1.42 0.81
N GLY A 132 -1.03 -0.43 -0.06
CA GLY A 132 -2.14 0.50 -0.34
C GLY A 132 -3.26 -0.17 -1.15
N THR A 133 -4.47 0.30 -1.03
CA THR A 133 -5.60 -0.18 -1.84
C THR A 133 -5.47 0.27 -3.29
N GLY A 134 -5.93 -0.56 -4.24
CA GLY A 134 -6.07 -0.16 -5.63
C GLY A 134 -7.14 0.92 -5.81
N GLY A 135 -6.99 1.79 -6.81
CA GLY A 135 -7.99 2.78 -7.17
C GLY A 135 -9.18 2.16 -7.89
N ASP A 136 -10.34 2.76 -7.75
CA ASP A 136 -11.55 2.32 -8.47
C ASP A 136 -11.46 2.60 -9.96
N GLY A 137 -12.12 1.79 -10.79
CA GLY A 137 -12.32 2.06 -12.20
C GLY A 137 -13.27 3.24 -12.43
N GLY A 138 -13.09 3.96 -13.52
CA GLY A 138 -14.02 5.00 -13.96
C GLY A 138 -15.30 4.42 -14.56
N ASP A 139 -16.39 5.14 -14.49
CA ASP A 139 -17.66 4.73 -15.11
C ASP A 139 -17.63 4.86 -16.64
N GLY A 140 -18.40 4.04 -17.34
CA GLY A 140 -18.59 4.14 -18.78
C GLY A 140 -19.42 5.38 -19.17
N GLY A 141 -19.14 5.95 -20.34
CA GLY A 141 -19.90 7.09 -20.86
C GLY A 141 -21.26 6.66 -21.42
N HIS A 142 -22.24 7.53 -21.29
CA HIS A 142 -23.58 7.29 -21.82
C HIS A 142 -23.63 7.27 -23.35
N ALA A 143 -24.57 6.51 -23.91
CA ALA A 143 -24.85 6.50 -25.33
C ALA A 143 -25.38 7.85 -25.83
N GLY A 144 -25.00 8.23 -27.02
CA GLY A 144 -25.63 9.34 -27.75
C GLY A 144 -27.00 8.95 -28.30
N THR A 145 -27.95 9.88 -28.30
CA THR A 145 -29.28 9.66 -28.87
C THR A 145 -29.25 9.65 -30.41
N GLY A 146 -30.07 8.81 -31.03
CA GLY A 146 -30.28 8.83 -32.46
C GLY A 146 -31.01 10.12 -32.96
N GLY A 147 -30.66 10.58 -34.14
CA GLY A 147 -31.30 11.75 -34.76
C GLY A 147 -32.71 11.46 -35.29
N ARG A 148 -33.52 12.50 -35.42
CA ARG A 148 -34.88 12.39 -35.94
C ARG A 148 -34.89 12.32 -37.47
N GLY A 149 -35.76 11.49 -38.02
CA GLY A 149 -36.09 11.46 -39.45
C GLY A 149 -36.97 12.64 -39.88
N GLY A 150 -37.06 12.88 -41.19
CA GLY A 150 -37.90 13.94 -41.77
C GLY A 150 -39.40 13.72 -41.58
N LEU A 151 -40.16 14.81 -41.61
CA LEU A 151 -41.58 14.82 -41.26
C LEU A 151 -42.47 14.03 -42.26
N LEU A 152 -42.17 14.05 -43.56
CA LEU A 152 -42.94 13.35 -44.59
C LEU A 152 -42.34 11.96 -44.90
N ALA A 153 -41.02 11.83 -44.89
CA ALA A 153 -40.38 10.58 -45.20
C ALA A 153 -38.99 10.57 -44.54
N GLY A 154 -38.67 9.51 -43.81
CA GLY A 154 -37.40 9.29 -43.14
C GLY A 154 -37.58 8.49 -41.86
N GLN A 155 -36.56 7.77 -41.49
CA GLN A 155 -36.55 6.97 -40.25
C GLN A 155 -35.76 7.69 -39.15
N HIS A 156 -36.19 7.53 -37.91
CA HIS A 156 -35.38 7.87 -36.76
C HIS A 156 -34.18 6.94 -36.74
N ALA A 157 -33.02 7.48 -36.40
CA ALA A 157 -31.82 6.68 -36.23
C ALA A 157 -31.74 6.08 -34.84
N ASN A 158 -30.94 5.03 -34.71
CA ASN A 158 -30.71 4.37 -33.45
C ASN A 158 -29.82 5.19 -32.53
N SER A 159 -30.02 5.07 -31.21
CA SER A 159 -29.03 5.50 -30.21
C SER A 159 -27.75 4.68 -30.34
N GLY A 160 -26.64 5.23 -29.89
CA GLY A 160 -25.41 4.47 -29.68
C GLY A 160 -25.53 3.44 -28.53
N ASN A 161 -24.45 2.80 -28.23
CA ASN A 161 -24.34 1.94 -27.05
C ASN A 161 -23.62 2.70 -25.92
N GLY A 162 -23.94 2.39 -24.65
CA GLY A 162 -23.17 2.88 -23.51
C GLY A 162 -21.75 2.33 -23.52
N GLY A 163 -20.82 3.03 -22.93
CA GLY A 163 -19.44 2.56 -22.68
C GLY A 163 -19.37 1.56 -21.55
N GLY A 164 -18.40 0.67 -21.56
CA GLY A 164 -18.11 -0.22 -20.43
C GLY A 164 -17.45 0.56 -19.28
N GLY A 165 -17.65 0.12 -18.03
CA GLY A 165 -16.88 0.62 -16.88
C GLY A 165 -15.42 0.20 -16.97
N GLY A 166 -14.54 0.99 -16.36
CA GLY A 166 -13.13 0.65 -16.19
C GLY A 166 -12.92 -0.40 -15.09
N THR A 167 -11.81 -1.11 -15.15
CA THR A 167 -11.46 -2.09 -14.11
C THR A 167 -10.84 -1.41 -12.90
N GLY A 168 -11.11 -1.89 -11.68
CA GLY A 168 -10.41 -1.46 -10.48
C GLY A 168 -8.93 -1.85 -10.51
N GLY A 169 -8.08 -1.03 -9.93
CA GLY A 169 -6.65 -1.29 -9.81
C GLY A 169 -6.35 -2.39 -8.78
N ALA A 170 -5.23 -3.09 -8.94
CA ALA A 170 -4.78 -4.04 -7.95
C ALA A 170 -4.34 -3.34 -6.65
N GLY A 171 -4.49 -4.00 -5.50
CA GLY A 171 -3.86 -3.55 -4.26
C GLY A 171 -2.36 -3.69 -4.31
N GLY A 172 -1.63 -2.88 -3.53
CA GLY A 172 -0.20 -3.01 -3.34
C GLY A 172 0.15 -4.22 -2.47
N THR A 173 1.36 -4.73 -2.59
CA THR A 173 1.86 -5.79 -1.72
C THR A 173 2.35 -5.21 -0.39
N HIS A 174 2.35 -6.03 0.66
CA HIS A 174 2.97 -5.66 1.92
C HIS A 174 4.48 -5.48 1.79
N GLY A 175 5.11 -4.77 2.72
CA GLY A 175 6.56 -4.72 2.86
C GLY A 175 7.14 -6.01 3.46
N THR A 176 8.42 -6.02 3.74
CA THR A 176 9.05 -7.07 4.54
C THR A 176 9.13 -6.65 6.01
N PRO A 177 8.90 -7.54 6.97
CA PRO A 177 9.13 -7.23 8.38
C PRO A 177 10.62 -7.05 8.66
N GLY A 178 10.95 -6.29 9.68
CA GLY A 178 12.30 -6.20 10.22
C GLY A 178 12.65 -7.44 11.03
N SER A 179 13.93 -7.69 11.20
CA SER A 179 14.45 -8.81 12.00
C SER A 179 14.64 -8.41 13.46
N GLY A 180 14.33 -9.31 14.39
CA GLY A 180 14.75 -9.21 15.76
C GLY A 180 16.27 -9.41 15.87
N ASN A 181 16.91 -8.82 16.89
CA ASN A 181 18.35 -8.93 17.03
C ASN A 181 18.75 -9.74 18.29
N ALA A 182 20.01 -10.14 18.35
CA ALA A 182 20.53 -10.95 19.44
C ALA A 182 20.57 -10.16 20.76
N GLY A 183 20.39 -10.86 21.88
CA GLY A 183 20.69 -10.32 23.21
C GLY A 183 22.19 -10.14 23.43
N GLY A 184 22.53 -9.24 24.36
CA GLY A 184 23.90 -9.01 24.80
C GLY A 184 24.43 -10.18 25.63
N THR A 185 25.75 -10.24 25.77
CA THR A 185 26.42 -11.25 26.61
C THR A 185 26.61 -10.75 28.03
N GLY A 186 26.36 -11.61 29.00
CA GLY A 186 26.78 -11.43 30.40
C GLY A 186 28.06 -12.19 30.64
N THR A 187 29.12 -11.51 31.10
CA THR A 187 30.41 -12.13 31.40
C THR A 187 30.83 -11.80 32.85
N GLY A 188 30.87 -12.81 33.68
CA GLY A 188 31.21 -12.64 35.10
C GLY A 188 31.28 -13.99 35.79
N ASN A 189 30.56 -14.16 36.90
CA ASN A 189 30.47 -15.39 37.66
C ASN A 189 29.63 -16.46 36.94
N ALA A 190 29.54 -17.66 37.59
CA ALA A 190 28.83 -18.82 37.05
C ALA A 190 27.34 -18.58 36.78
N ASP A 191 26.72 -17.64 37.48
CA ASP A 191 25.31 -17.27 37.32
C ASP A 191 25.06 -16.11 36.32
N SER A 192 26.12 -15.65 35.63
CA SER A 192 25.98 -14.64 34.57
C SER A 192 25.17 -15.19 33.40
N THR A 193 24.25 -14.37 32.86
CA THR A 193 23.35 -14.79 31.80
C THR A 193 23.42 -13.85 30.59
N ASN A 194 23.20 -14.41 29.42
CA ASN A 194 22.99 -13.62 28.21
C ASN A 194 21.55 -13.14 28.14
N GLY A 195 21.34 -11.99 27.51
CA GLY A 195 20.00 -11.54 27.15
C GLY A 195 19.35 -12.45 26.07
N GLY A 196 18.04 -12.48 26.04
CA GLY A 196 17.28 -13.19 25.00
C GLY A 196 17.30 -12.43 23.65
N PRO A 197 17.10 -13.12 22.52
CA PRO A 197 16.93 -12.46 21.23
C PRO A 197 15.57 -11.74 21.16
N GLY A 198 15.50 -10.66 20.39
CA GLY A 198 14.26 -10.04 19.98
C GLY A 198 13.50 -10.92 18.97
N SER A 199 12.20 -10.75 18.86
CA SER A 199 11.37 -11.40 17.84
C SER A 199 11.45 -10.66 16.51
N ASP A 200 11.22 -11.38 15.41
CA ASP A 200 10.98 -10.72 14.12
C ASP A 200 9.65 -9.98 14.12
N GLY A 201 9.55 -8.95 13.30
CA GLY A 201 8.30 -8.24 13.07
C GLY A 201 7.26 -9.09 12.32
N LEU A 202 6.03 -8.62 12.30
CA LEU A 202 4.92 -9.31 11.61
C LEU A 202 4.83 -8.88 10.14
N GLY A 203 4.38 -9.77 9.29
CA GLY A 203 4.14 -9.54 7.87
C GLY A 203 3.30 -10.66 7.26
N GLY A 204 3.11 -10.62 5.96
CA GLY A 204 2.41 -11.66 5.22
C GLY A 204 1.19 -11.13 4.46
N ASP A 205 0.46 -12.02 3.80
CA ASP A 205 -0.63 -11.67 2.87
C ASP A 205 -1.76 -10.85 3.49
N ALA A 206 -1.98 -10.96 4.81
CA ALA A 206 -2.95 -10.13 5.53
C ALA A 206 -2.62 -8.62 5.50
N PHE A 207 -1.38 -8.28 5.19
CA PHE A 207 -0.90 -6.91 5.05
C PHE A 207 -1.00 -6.38 3.61
N ASN A 208 -1.44 -7.19 2.64
CA ASN A 208 -1.64 -6.74 1.26
C ASN A 208 -2.85 -5.79 1.18
N GLY A 209 -2.74 -4.81 0.29
CA GLY A 209 -3.85 -3.91 -0.03
C GLY A 209 -4.96 -4.63 -0.81
N SER A 210 -6.18 -4.18 -0.69
CA SER A 210 -7.30 -4.70 -1.47
C SER A 210 -7.33 -4.12 -2.88
N ARG A 211 -7.96 -4.84 -3.81
CA ARG A 211 -8.25 -4.34 -5.15
C ARG A 211 -9.36 -3.27 -5.09
N GLY A 212 -9.27 -2.26 -5.94
CA GLY A 212 -10.34 -1.29 -6.16
C GLY A 212 -11.54 -1.93 -6.86
N THR A 213 -12.68 -1.25 -6.81
CA THR A 213 -13.93 -1.68 -7.46
C THR A 213 -13.92 -1.37 -8.95
N ASP A 214 -14.64 -2.15 -9.74
CA ASP A 214 -14.85 -1.85 -11.17
C ASP A 214 -15.87 -0.71 -11.31
N GLY A 215 -15.73 0.12 -12.35
CA GLY A 215 -16.68 1.16 -12.69
C GLY A 215 -17.96 0.59 -13.29
N ASN A 216 -19.03 1.37 -13.28
CA ASN A 216 -20.33 0.98 -13.83
C ASN A 216 -20.35 1.18 -15.34
N PRO A 217 -21.15 0.38 -16.09
CA PRO A 217 -21.41 0.66 -17.51
C PRO A 217 -22.30 1.90 -17.67
N GLY A 218 -22.13 2.63 -18.77
CA GLY A 218 -22.90 3.84 -19.12
C GLY A 218 -24.21 3.57 -19.83
#